data_be949636bfa1efa1c5a3f1d80ad4d78f
#
_entry.id   be949636bfa1efa1c5a3f1d80ad4d78f
#
_cell.length_a   1.000
_cell.length_b   1.000
_cell.length_c   1.000
_cell.angle_alpha   90.00
_cell.angle_beta   90.00
_cell.angle_gamma   90.00
#
_symmetry.space_group_name_H-M   'P 1'
#
loop_
_entity.id
_entity.type
_entity.pdbx_description
1 polymer ?
#
loop_
_entity_poly.entity_id
_entity_poly.type
_entity_poly.pdbx_seq_one_letter_code
_entity_poly.pdbx_strand_id
1 'polypeptide(L)'
;LMRVDVDVTAPGGRRRVPFSGTYDGAAQLPRRVVLPDGRIAVQRWRGEPLGLAVHPPGPLVTGVEFPRAGLLRVHFSAAAAGATVIARRRDDFEEVSAPHAETVDLDLAAMPDIDEVDMVEFDVLLLAGDDEPQPALLTPELMETLQVRDDVEYHGRAGVTGGLQVSSRAPRPRLLQWRALRGGLRLQGDRAAGMTVLVLENRNGLRSEYPVSRSGDTWEVTLPASDEAGTDGITHLVAGRWSLLSADGAPVHVAEATRARMIDPEWFDLSGVKFGVRARRYATAYLMVDPAGDIRPPGLHGRLEIINTYYPKRRSKRTRRLILFENWKGKQYSDNLRAIDEELRRRRDRRKRLWVVRDHSVRMPAGVDTVLRFSPEYYDALARARWIVSNDSIDASYVKRDDQTYLQTWHGTPLKKVGQDIEKVNFARKGYLESFASESAKWDYLVSPNAYSTDIMSRAFGVSQNMIINTGYPRNDVFYSPTRQARADVTRARLGLRPDQSVILYAPTWRDDRYDDRGRYLFDLKL
;
A
#
# COMPACT_ATOMS: atom_id res chain seq x y z
N LEU A 1 12.37 18.05 12.77
CA LEU A 1 11.29 17.96 11.80
C LEU A 1 10.27 19.05 12.08
N MET A 2 10.08 19.97 11.14
CA MET A 2 9.04 21.02 11.27
C MET A 2 7.74 20.48 10.66
N ARG A 3 6.63 20.64 11.35
CA ARG A 3 5.29 20.33 10.87
C ARG A 3 4.75 21.53 10.11
N VAL A 4 4.15 21.32 8.96
CA VAL A 4 3.47 22.37 8.19
C VAL A 4 1.98 22.25 8.45
N ASP A 5 1.41 23.31 9.03
CA ASP A 5 -0.02 23.47 9.22
C ASP A 5 -0.54 24.54 8.26
N VAL A 6 -1.73 24.35 7.73
CA VAL A 6 -2.40 25.29 6.82
C VAL A 6 -3.65 25.84 7.49
N ASP A 7 -3.82 27.15 7.43
CA ASP A 7 -5.04 27.79 7.85
C ASP A 7 -6.10 27.67 6.73
N VAL A 8 -7.13 26.89 6.96
CA VAL A 8 -8.23 26.70 6.02
C VAL A 8 -9.44 27.50 6.49
N THR A 9 -9.96 28.36 5.61
CA THR A 9 -11.22 29.07 5.84
C THR A 9 -12.35 28.31 5.13
N ALA A 10 -13.31 27.84 5.90
CA ALA A 10 -14.48 27.11 5.40
C ALA A 10 -15.76 27.72 6.00
N PRO A 11 -16.95 27.42 5.44
CA PRO A 11 -18.21 27.76 6.10
C PRO A 11 -18.22 27.18 7.51
N GLY A 12 -18.12 28.02 8.54
CA GLY A 12 -18.00 27.60 9.94
C GLY A 12 -16.72 28.08 10.65
N GLY A 13 -15.86 28.87 9.95
CA GLY A 13 -14.73 29.56 10.53
C GLY A 13 -13.36 29.11 10.01
N ARG A 14 -12.34 29.79 10.51
CA ARG A 14 -10.93 29.51 10.20
C ARG A 14 -10.42 28.38 11.10
N ARG A 15 -9.78 27.38 10.52
CA ARG A 15 -9.18 26.27 11.27
C ARG A 15 -7.76 26.03 10.79
N ARG A 16 -6.86 25.77 11.74
CA ARG A 16 -5.51 25.32 11.45
C ARG A 16 -5.52 23.79 11.37
N VAL A 17 -5.17 23.24 10.22
CA VAL A 17 -5.12 21.81 9.98
C VAL A 17 -3.73 21.41 9.50
N PRO A 18 -3.23 20.23 9.88
CA PRO A 18 -1.99 19.72 9.32
C PRO A 18 -2.12 19.62 7.80
N PHE A 19 -1.14 20.14 7.08
CA PHE A 19 -1.09 19.93 5.64
C PHE A 19 -0.75 18.46 5.36
N SER A 20 -1.76 17.69 5.03
CA SER A 20 -1.60 16.32 4.58
C SER A 20 -2.23 16.20 3.20
N GLY A 21 -1.42 15.83 2.22
CA GLY A 21 -1.92 15.37 0.95
C GLY A 21 -2.22 13.87 1.02
N THR A 22 -3.15 13.39 0.22
CA THR A 22 -3.15 11.98 -0.12
C THR A 22 -1.84 11.69 -0.85
N TYR A 23 -0.92 11.05 -0.16
CA TYR A 23 0.30 10.56 -0.78
C TYR A 23 -0.09 9.39 -1.70
N ASP A 24 -0.47 9.71 -2.89
CA ASP A 24 -0.45 8.78 -4.00
C ASP A 24 1.00 8.76 -4.51
N GLY A 25 1.84 7.97 -3.88
CA GLY A 25 3.32 7.95 -3.86
C GLY A 25 4.10 8.19 -5.15
N ALA A 26 3.42 8.63 -6.17
CA ALA A 26 3.86 8.68 -7.55
C ALA A 26 4.49 9.99 -7.97
N ALA A 27 3.96 11.09 -7.48
CA ALA A 27 4.22 12.38 -8.11
C ALA A 27 5.17 13.26 -7.30
N GLN A 28 5.64 12.81 -6.15
CA GLN A 28 6.37 13.69 -5.25
C GLN A 28 7.76 13.17 -4.95
N LEU A 29 8.67 13.55 -5.83
CA LEU A 29 10.08 13.61 -5.47
C LEU A 29 10.22 14.62 -4.31
N PRO A 30 11.00 14.31 -3.27
CA PRO A 30 11.22 15.24 -2.19
C PRO A 30 11.81 16.53 -2.76
N ARG A 31 11.04 17.63 -2.69
CA ARG A 31 11.55 18.94 -3.07
C ARG A 31 12.58 19.39 -2.05
N ARG A 32 13.69 19.87 -2.55
CA ARG A 32 14.82 20.38 -1.78
C ARG A 32 14.98 21.86 -2.08
N VAL A 33 15.31 22.63 -1.07
CA VAL A 33 15.57 24.07 -1.20
C VAL A 33 16.78 24.41 -0.35
N VAL A 34 17.76 25.09 -0.94
CA VAL A 34 18.86 25.70 -0.20
C VAL A 34 18.35 26.98 0.43
N LEU A 35 18.45 27.08 1.74
CA LEU A 35 18.08 28.27 2.48
C LEU A 35 19.19 29.33 2.40
N PRO A 36 18.89 30.62 2.66
CA PRO A 36 19.89 31.71 2.58
C PRO A 36 21.12 31.50 3.47
N ASP A 37 21.00 30.75 4.55
CA ASP A 37 22.07 30.40 5.47
C ASP A 37 22.83 29.12 5.09
N GLY A 38 22.58 28.58 3.88
CA GLY A 38 23.21 27.38 3.36
C GLY A 38 22.63 26.06 3.88
N ARG A 39 21.70 26.09 4.83
CA ARG A 39 20.98 24.88 5.24
C ARG A 39 20.08 24.37 4.11
N ILE A 40 19.77 23.09 4.16
CA ILE A 40 18.94 22.44 3.13
C ILE A 40 17.64 21.99 3.76
N ALA A 41 16.53 22.54 3.27
CA ALA A 41 15.19 22.10 3.63
C ALA A 41 14.72 21.01 2.64
N VAL A 42 14.38 19.85 3.16
CA VAL A 42 13.87 18.72 2.38
C VAL A 42 12.42 18.44 2.77
N GLN A 43 11.55 18.47 1.79
CA GLN A 43 10.16 18.09 1.98
C GLN A 43 10.06 16.59 2.26
N ARG A 44 9.44 16.22 3.37
CA ARG A 44 9.25 14.83 3.78
C ARG A 44 7.78 14.47 3.86
N TRP A 45 7.42 13.40 3.18
CA TRP A 45 6.13 12.77 3.33
C TRP A 45 6.32 11.44 4.07
N ARG A 46 5.87 11.34 5.30
CA ARG A 46 5.75 10.07 6.02
C ARG A 46 4.29 9.85 6.36
N GLY A 47 3.57 9.26 5.41
CA GLY A 47 2.18 8.87 5.64
C GLY A 47 1.23 10.01 5.98
N GLU A 48 1.56 10.91 6.87
CA GLU A 48 0.88 12.14 7.33
C GLU A 48 1.71 12.80 8.42
N PRO A 49 1.72 14.09 8.57
CA PRO A 49 1.52 15.21 7.65
C PRO A 49 2.78 15.56 6.86
N LEU A 50 2.68 16.56 5.95
CA LEU A 50 3.86 17.16 5.32
C LEU A 50 4.82 17.65 6.39
N GLY A 51 6.05 17.16 6.36
CA GLY A 51 7.14 17.62 7.21
C GLY A 51 8.25 18.26 6.40
N LEU A 52 9.00 19.16 7.01
CA LEU A 52 10.26 19.67 6.51
C LEU A 52 11.39 19.15 7.40
N ALA A 53 12.36 18.46 6.80
CA ALA A 53 13.63 18.19 7.45
C ALA A 53 14.61 19.30 7.05
N VAL A 54 15.26 19.92 8.01
CA VAL A 54 16.30 20.93 7.77
C VAL A 54 17.63 20.31 8.16
N HIS A 55 18.54 20.26 7.21
CA HIS A 55 19.88 19.72 7.36
C HIS A 55 20.91 20.85 7.44
N PRO A 56 22.01 20.68 8.17
CA PRO A 56 23.09 21.65 8.22
C PRO A 56 23.71 21.87 6.82
N PRO A 57 24.44 22.98 6.61
CA PRO A 57 25.20 23.17 5.40
C PRO A 57 26.25 22.05 5.22
N GLY A 58 26.44 21.61 3.98
CA GLY A 58 27.42 20.57 3.67
C GLY A 58 27.56 20.38 2.16
N PRO A 59 28.52 19.56 1.72
CA PRO A 59 28.69 19.25 0.31
C PRO A 59 27.45 18.55 -0.23
N LEU A 60 27.00 18.99 -1.41
CA LEU A 60 25.84 18.43 -2.09
C LEU A 60 26.25 17.59 -3.27
N VAL A 61 25.54 16.49 -3.50
CA VAL A 61 25.68 15.70 -4.72
C VAL A 61 25.15 16.51 -5.90
N THR A 62 26.03 16.77 -6.87
CA THR A 62 25.73 17.55 -8.09
C THR A 62 25.60 16.67 -9.31
N GLY A 63 26.09 15.43 -9.25
CA GLY A 63 26.03 14.46 -10.34
C GLY A 63 26.23 13.03 -9.88
N VAL A 64 25.67 12.11 -10.63
CA VAL A 64 25.78 10.67 -10.41
C VAL A 64 25.99 9.99 -11.75
N GLU A 65 27.01 9.16 -11.87
CA GLU A 65 27.36 8.41 -13.08
C GLU A 65 27.68 6.95 -12.74
N PHE A 66 27.50 6.09 -13.74
CA PHE A 66 27.95 4.70 -13.69
C PHE A 66 28.89 4.45 -14.87
N PRO A 67 30.22 4.71 -14.71
CA PRO A 67 31.19 4.58 -15.79
C PRO A 67 31.29 3.14 -16.35
N ARG A 68 31.13 2.14 -15.49
CA ARG A 68 31.02 0.72 -15.82
C ARG A 68 30.03 0.04 -14.87
N ALA A 69 29.64 -1.19 -15.14
CA ALA A 69 28.84 -1.99 -14.22
C ALA A 69 29.52 -2.07 -12.84
N GLY A 70 28.73 -1.90 -11.78
CA GLY A 70 29.20 -1.96 -10.40
C GLY A 70 30.03 -0.75 -9.93
N LEU A 71 30.37 0.22 -10.77
CA LEU A 71 31.11 1.41 -10.35
C LEU A 71 30.19 2.63 -10.26
N LEU A 72 29.98 3.14 -9.07
CA LEU A 72 29.24 4.37 -8.80
C LEU A 72 30.22 5.54 -8.70
N ARG A 73 30.05 6.57 -9.54
CA ARG A 73 30.74 7.85 -9.46
C ARG A 73 29.81 8.94 -8.98
N VAL A 74 30.20 9.61 -7.90
CA VAL A 74 29.43 10.69 -7.26
C VAL A 74 30.22 11.99 -7.35
N HIS A 75 29.59 13.05 -7.87
CA HIS A 75 30.15 14.39 -7.92
C HIS A 75 29.55 15.25 -6.83
N PHE A 76 30.39 16.02 -6.15
CA PHE A 76 29.99 16.91 -5.05
C PHE A 76 30.24 18.37 -5.40
N SER A 77 29.50 19.27 -4.78
CA SER A 77 29.65 20.72 -4.93
C SER A 77 30.98 21.27 -4.36
N ALA A 78 31.59 20.54 -3.44
CA ALA A 78 32.88 20.86 -2.83
C ALA A 78 33.46 19.63 -2.14
N ALA A 79 34.77 19.59 -1.96
CA ALA A 79 35.42 18.57 -1.13
C ALA A 79 35.24 18.92 0.36
N ALA A 80 35.10 17.88 1.19
CA ALA A 80 35.08 18.00 2.65
C ALA A 80 36.29 17.25 3.23
N ALA A 81 37.28 17.98 3.69
CA ALA A 81 38.52 17.41 4.24
C ALA A 81 38.22 16.52 5.46
N GLY A 82 38.80 15.32 5.48
CA GLY A 82 38.62 14.38 6.57
C GLY A 82 37.27 13.63 6.59
N ALA A 83 36.40 13.86 5.62
CA ALA A 83 35.17 13.10 5.49
C ALA A 83 35.35 11.87 4.59
N THR A 84 34.49 10.90 4.75
CA THR A 84 34.40 9.66 3.96
C THR A 84 33.04 9.53 3.31
N VAL A 85 32.99 9.11 2.05
CA VAL A 85 31.75 8.74 1.35
C VAL A 85 31.56 7.24 1.47
N ILE A 86 30.37 6.83 1.85
CA ILE A 86 30.01 5.43 2.07
C ILE A 86 28.83 5.09 1.18
N ALA A 87 28.90 4.00 0.41
CA ALA A 87 27.73 3.34 -0.16
C ALA A 87 27.41 2.13 0.70
N ARG A 88 26.25 2.17 1.37
CA ARG A 88 25.75 1.12 2.25
C ARG A 88 24.60 0.38 1.59
N ARG A 89 24.78 -0.92 1.40
CA ARG A 89 23.70 -1.78 0.88
C ARG A 89 22.62 -1.96 1.95
N ARG A 90 21.36 -1.89 1.54
CA ARG A 90 20.24 -1.86 2.48
C ARG A 90 19.89 -3.21 3.07
N ASP A 91 20.16 -4.29 2.33
CA ASP A 91 19.69 -5.63 2.70
C ASP A 91 20.54 -6.25 3.80
N ASP A 92 21.86 -6.02 3.80
CA ASP A 92 22.82 -6.63 4.73
C ASP A 92 23.75 -5.63 5.41
N PHE A 93 23.67 -4.34 5.04
CA PHE A 93 24.52 -3.23 5.53
C PHE A 93 25.99 -3.35 5.19
N GLU A 94 26.34 -4.18 4.19
CA GLU A 94 27.69 -4.16 3.62
C GLU A 94 28.00 -2.79 3.03
N GLU A 95 29.24 -2.36 3.14
CA GLU A 95 29.69 -1.03 2.80
C GLU A 95 30.93 -1.04 1.93
N VAL A 96 30.96 -0.11 0.98
CA VAL A 96 32.20 0.35 0.35
C VAL A 96 32.35 1.83 0.63
N SER A 97 33.59 2.28 0.83
CA SER A 97 33.87 3.66 1.19
C SER A 97 35.10 4.20 0.48
N ALA A 98 35.14 5.51 0.32
CA ALA A 98 36.28 6.23 -0.21
C ALA A 98 36.42 7.61 0.48
N PRO A 99 37.64 8.19 0.56
CA PRO A 99 37.83 9.54 1.04
C PRO A 99 36.99 10.54 0.23
N HIS A 100 36.41 11.52 0.90
CA HIS A 100 35.60 12.52 0.23
C HIS A 100 36.46 13.46 -0.64
N ALA A 101 36.00 13.65 -1.87
CA ALA A 101 36.58 14.56 -2.87
C ALA A 101 35.43 15.16 -3.70
N GLU A 102 35.71 16.13 -4.58
CA GLU A 102 34.71 16.64 -5.52
C GLU A 102 34.16 15.55 -6.45
N THR A 103 34.93 14.52 -6.71
CA THR A 103 34.51 13.32 -7.43
C THR A 103 34.99 12.09 -6.69
N VAL A 104 34.07 11.18 -6.39
CA VAL A 104 34.34 9.96 -5.61
C VAL A 104 33.84 8.75 -6.38
N ASP A 105 34.69 7.76 -6.53
CA ASP A 105 34.36 6.47 -7.12
C ASP A 105 34.16 5.43 -6.01
N LEU A 106 33.03 4.74 -6.03
CA LEU A 106 32.67 3.66 -5.12
C LEU A 106 32.44 2.37 -5.90
N ASP A 107 33.24 1.35 -5.65
CA ASP A 107 33.10 0.06 -6.34
C ASP A 107 32.08 -0.83 -5.63
N LEU A 108 30.84 -0.76 -6.09
CA LEU A 108 29.72 -1.55 -5.54
C LEU A 108 29.91 -3.06 -5.80
N ALA A 109 30.70 -3.43 -6.83
CA ALA A 109 31.00 -4.82 -7.16
C ALA A 109 32.01 -5.45 -6.18
N ALA A 110 32.67 -4.65 -5.34
CA ALA A 110 33.53 -5.16 -4.27
C ALA A 110 32.76 -5.77 -3.08
N MET A 111 31.45 -5.54 -3.01
CA MET A 111 30.58 -6.18 -2.01
C MET A 111 30.26 -7.62 -2.42
N PRO A 112 30.10 -8.54 -1.45
CA PRO A 112 29.67 -9.90 -1.75
C PRO A 112 28.34 -9.92 -2.52
N ASP A 113 28.17 -10.90 -3.42
CA ASP A 113 26.90 -11.09 -4.11
C ASP A 113 25.77 -11.43 -3.13
N ILE A 114 24.55 -11.02 -3.48
CA ILE A 114 23.32 -11.42 -2.77
C ILE A 114 22.57 -12.37 -3.69
N ASP A 115 22.27 -13.57 -3.21
CA ASP A 115 21.47 -14.56 -3.94
C ASP A 115 20.02 -14.08 -4.10
N GLU A 116 19.48 -14.21 -5.31
CA GLU A 116 18.04 -14.12 -5.66
C GLU A 116 17.32 -12.78 -5.35
N VAL A 117 17.98 -11.63 -5.49
CA VAL A 117 17.34 -10.33 -5.28
C VAL A 117 17.05 -9.64 -6.62
N ASP A 118 15.78 -9.34 -6.90
CA ASP A 118 15.35 -8.60 -8.12
C ASP A 118 15.95 -7.20 -8.22
N MET A 119 16.34 -6.59 -7.11
CA MET A 119 16.84 -5.22 -7.02
C MET A 119 17.69 -5.05 -5.77
N VAL A 120 18.90 -4.54 -5.95
CA VAL A 120 19.79 -4.15 -4.84
C VAL A 120 19.71 -2.64 -4.63
N GLU A 121 19.51 -2.20 -3.39
CA GLU A 121 19.44 -0.77 -3.03
C GLU A 121 20.59 -0.37 -2.13
N PHE A 122 21.13 0.83 -2.38
CA PHE A 122 22.22 1.44 -1.59
C PHE A 122 21.80 2.83 -1.11
N ASP A 123 22.14 3.17 0.12
CA ASP A 123 22.15 4.55 0.62
C ASP A 123 23.56 5.11 0.52
N VAL A 124 23.72 6.31 -0.06
CA VAL A 124 25.00 7.01 -0.08
C VAL A 124 25.04 7.98 1.09
N LEU A 125 26.05 7.85 1.92
CA LEU A 125 26.20 8.53 3.19
C LEU A 125 27.53 9.30 3.23
N LEU A 126 27.56 10.35 4.05
CA LEU A 126 28.76 11.11 4.42
C LEU A 126 29.06 10.88 5.88
N LEU A 127 30.29 10.49 6.18
CA LEU A 127 30.83 10.34 7.53
C LEU A 127 31.89 11.42 7.76
N ALA A 128 31.72 12.26 8.73
CA ALA A 128 32.68 13.28 9.14
C ALA A 128 33.17 12.99 10.56
N GLY A 129 34.43 12.65 10.70
CA GLY A 129 35.04 12.29 12.00
C GLY A 129 34.35 11.07 12.63
N ASP A 130 34.05 11.17 13.93
CA ASP A 130 33.40 10.12 14.73
C ASP A 130 31.87 10.24 14.77
N ASP A 131 31.28 11.11 13.94
CA ASP A 131 29.83 11.33 13.89
C ASP A 131 29.09 10.13 13.26
N GLU A 132 27.77 10.08 13.48
CA GLU A 132 26.92 9.13 12.74
C GLU A 132 26.86 9.49 11.24
N PRO A 133 26.95 8.50 10.33
CA PRO A 133 26.85 8.75 8.90
C PRO A 133 25.54 9.46 8.52
N GLN A 134 25.64 10.58 7.81
CA GLN A 134 24.52 11.40 7.35
C GLN A 134 24.24 11.15 5.87
N PRO A 135 22.98 11.24 5.42
CA PRO A 135 22.66 11.10 3.99
C PRO A 135 23.42 12.11 3.12
N ALA A 136 24.07 11.65 2.05
CA ALA A 136 24.63 12.52 1.02
C ALA A 136 23.50 13.21 0.25
N LEU A 137 23.24 14.49 0.57
CA LEU A 137 22.09 15.23 0.02
C LEU A 137 22.35 15.65 -1.43
N LEU A 138 21.33 15.56 -2.28
CA LEU A 138 21.40 15.99 -3.67
C LEU A 138 21.09 17.51 -3.77
N THR A 139 21.66 18.17 -4.78
CA THR A 139 21.23 19.54 -5.15
C THR A 139 19.76 19.55 -5.60
N PRO A 140 19.06 20.71 -5.46
CA PRO A 140 17.66 20.81 -5.92
C PRO A 140 17.45 20.46 -7.38
N GLU A 141 18.43 20.74 -8.22
CA GLU A 141 18.40 20.57 -9.69
C GLU A 141 18.70 19.15 -10.13
N LEU A 142 19.40 18.37 -9.28
CA LEU A 142 19.77 16.99 -9.64
C LEU A 142 18.53 16.10 -9.59
N MET A 143 18.13 15.74 -10.79
CA MET A 143 17.03 14.80 -10.99
C MET A 143 17.53 13.36 -10.91
N GLU A 144 16.63 12.45 -11.12
CA GLU A 144 16.91 11.02 -11.23
C GLU A 144 17.94 10.72 -12.33
N THR A 145 18.97 9.98 -12.02
CA THR A 145 19.93 9.47 -13.00
C THR A 145 19.63 8.00 -13.27
N LEU A 146 19.53 7.66 -14.55
CA LEU A 146 19.21 6.31 -14.98
C LEU A 146 20.14 5.90 -16.12
N GLN A 147 20.94 4.88 -15.88
CA GLN A 147 21.89 4.36 -16.85
C GLN A 147 21.82 2.84 -16.92
N VAL A 148 22.03 2.29 -18.11
CA VAL A 148 22.18 0.84 -18.31
C VAL A 148 23.63 0.55 -18.67
N ARG A 149 24.23 -0.41 -17.99
CA ARG A 149 25.59 -0.93 -18.25
C ARG A 149 25.55 -2.45 -18.11
N ASP A 150 26.03 -3.13 -19.14
CA ASP A 150 26.13 -4.60 -19.14
C ASP A 150 24.83 -5.29 -18.68
N ASP A 151 23.69 -4.91 -19.25
CA ASP A 151 22.35 -5.41 -18.92
C ASP A 151 21.87 -5.18 -17.48
N VAL A 152 22.54 -4.27 -16.75
CA VAL A 152 22.10 -3.80 -15.43
C VAL A 152 21.65 -2.34 -15.51
N GLU A 153 20.44 -2.09 -15.00
CA GLU A 153 19.91 -0.76 -14.82
C GLU A 153 20.34 -0.18 -13.48
N TYR A 154 21.09 0.91 -13.52
CA TYR A 154 21.48 1.70 -12.35
C TYR A 154 20.63 2.95 -12.27
N HIS A 155 20.06 3.17 -11.10
CA HIS A 155 19.13 4.26 -10.85
C HIS A 155 19.57 5.03 -9.61
N GLY A 156 20.09 6.25 -9.80
CA GLY A 156 20.39 7.21 -8.73
C GLY A 156 19.24 8.19 -8.55
N ARG A 157 18.75 8.34 -7.33
CA ARG A 157 17.59 9.19 -7.03
C ARG A 157 17.66 9.78 -5.62
N ALA A 158 16.83 10.77 -5.35
CA ALA A 158 16.63 11.24 -3.98
C ALA A 158 15.74 10.27 -3.19
N GLY A 159 16.23 9.83 -2.05
CA GLY A 159 15.44 9.10 -1.06
C GLY A 159 14.48 10.01 -0.28
N VAL A 160 13.68 9.44 0.60
CA VAL A 160 12.72 10.18 1.45
C VAL A 160 13.37 11.21 2.38
N THR A 161 14.66 11.08 2.63
CA THR A 161 15.46 12.03 3.42
C THR A 161 16.12 13.10 2.57
N GLY A 162 15.99 13.04 1.24
CA GLY A 162 16.73 13.89 0.30
C GLY A 162 18.15 13.43 -0.02
N GLY A 163 18.63 12.38 0.63
CA GLY A 163 19.93 11.76 0.36
C GLY A 163 19.93 10.91 -0.90
N LEU A 164 21.09 10.73 -1.50
CA LEU A 164 21.27 9.87 -2.67
C LEU A 164 20.99 8.41 -2.31
N GLN A 165 20.07 7.84 -3.06
CA GLN A 165 19.82 6.40 -3.10
C GLN A 165 20.15 5.88 -4.49
N VAL A 166 20.83 4.75 -4.53
CA VAL A 166 21.16 4.06 -5.76
C VAL A 166 20.50 2.69 -5.74
N SER A 167 19.99 2.24 -6.87
CA SER A 167 19.55 0.86 -7.04
C SER A 167 20.13 0.26 -8.32
N SER A 168 20.40 -1.03 -8.31
CA SER A 168 20.78 -1.83 -9.48
C SER A 168 19.78 -2.98 -9.66
N ARG A 169 19.41 -3.25 -10.91
CA ARG A 169 18.44 -4.27 -11.26
C ARG A 169 18.46 -4.60 -12.75
N ALA A 170 17.78 -5.65 -13.17
CA ALA A 170 17.50 -5.86 -14.58
C ALA A 170 16.74 -4.66 -15.20
N PRO A 171 17.04 -4.25 -16.44
CA PRO A 171 16.33 -3.15 -17.10
C PRO A 171 14.84 -3.44 -17.21
N ARG A 172 14.03 -2.44 -16.90
CA ARG A 172 12.56 -2.55 -16.93
C ARG A 172 11.97 -1.62 -18.00
N PRO A 173 10.87 -2.03 -18.63
CA PRO A 173 10.13 -1.16 -19.56
C PRO A 173 9.67 0.11 -18.84
N ARG A 174 9.72 1.26 -19.53
CA ARG A 174 9.25 2.53 -18.97
C ARG A 174 8.10 3.11 -19.79
N LEU A 175 7.07 3.57 -19.10
CA LEU A 175 5.98 4.36 -19.65
C LEU A 175 6.43 5.82 -19.74
N LEU A 176 6.46 6.37 -20.95
CA LEU A 176 6.82 7.77 -21.25
C LEU A 176 5.59 8.66 -21.35
N GLN A 177 4.54 8.17 -21.97
CA GLN A 177 3.32 8.94 -22.17
C GLN A 177 2.10 8.03 -22.40
N TRP A 178 0.93 8.62 -22.20
CA TRP A 178 -0.35 8.00 -22.55
C TRP A 178 -1.31 9.04 -23.12
N ARG A 179 -2.24 8.57 -23.90
CA ARG A 179 -3.28 9.40 -24.52
C ARG A 179 -4.59 8.64 -24.60
N ALA A 180 -5.66 9.28 -24.13
CA ALA A 180 -7.01 8.80 -24.41
C ALA A 180 -7.34 9.01 -25.89
N LEU A 181 -7.87 7.97 -26.52
CA LEU A 181 -8.37 7.96 -27.90
C LEU A 181 -9.89 7.74 -27.85
N ARG A 182 -10.58 8.05 -28.95
CA ARG A 182 -12.03 7.82 -29.05
C ARG A 182 -12.42 6.36 -28.79
N GLY A 183 -11.54 5.41 -29.12
CA GLY A 183 -11.80 3.98 -28.98
C GLY A 183 -10.89 3.26 -27.97
N GLY A 184 -10.20 3.97 -27.07
CA GLY A 184 -9.33 3.31 -26.11
C GLY A 184 -8.27 4.20 -25.48
N LEU A 185 -7.26 3.58 -24.90
CA LEU A 185 -6.12 4.21 -24.26
C LEU A 185 -4.83 3.77 -24.96
N ARG A 186 -4.07 4.72 -25.48
CA ARG A 186 -2.73 4.45 -26.02
C ARG A 186 -1.67 4.71 -24.96
N LEU A 187 -0.77 3.77 -24.80
CA LEU A 187 0.41 3.86 -23.94
C LEU A 187 1.65 3.76 -24.83
N GLN A 188 2.65 4.57 -24.55
CA GLN A 188 3.94 4.56 -25.27
C GLN A 188 5.09 4.60 -24.25
N GLY A 189 6.14 3.88 -24.55
CA GLY A 189 7.28 3.78 -23.69
C GLY A 189 8.58 3.46 -24.40
N ASP A 190 9.64 3.35 -23.62
CA ASP A 190 10.95 2.90 -24.07
C ASP A 190 11.39 1.63 -23.33
N ARG A 191 12.60 1.16 -23.64
CA ARG A 191 13.15 -0.12 -23.11
C ARG A 191 12.24 -1.28 -23.47
N ALA A 192 12.08 -1.46 -24.76
CA ALA A 192 11.17 -2.44 -25.33
C ALA A 192 11.63 -3.90 -25.17
N ALA A 193 12.82 -4.16 -24.60
CA ALA A 193 13.27 -5.52 -24.30
C ALA A 193 12.23 -6.23 -23.40
N GLY A 194 11.81 -7.44 -23.78
CA GLY A 194 10.77 -8.18 -23.06
C GLY A 194 9.31 -7.70 -23.28
N MET A 195 9.08 -6.52 -23.88
CA MET A 195 7.74 -5.97 -24.12
C MET A 195 7.12 -6.54 -25.40
N THR A 196 6.71 -7.79 -25.38
CA THR A 196 5.93 -8.40 -26.47
C THR A 196 4.44 -8.30 -26.25
N VAL A 197 4.03 -8.32 -24.98
CA VAL A 197 2.66 -8.20 -24.50
C VAL A 197 2.66 -7.28 -23.29
N LEU A 198 1.70 -6.39 -23.19
CA LEU A 198 1.39 -5.69 -21.94
C LEU A 198 0.34 -6.49 -21.19
N VAL A 199 0.66 -6.84 -19.96
CA VAL A 199 -0.25 -7.55 -19.05
C VAL A 199 -0.82 -6.55 -18.05
N LEU A 200 -2.13 -6.44 -17.97
CA LEU A 200 -2.82 -5.79 -16.88
C LEU A 200 -3.21 -6.85 -15.84
N GLU A 201 -2.72 -6.70 -14.62
CA GLU A 201 -3.04 -7.61 -13.53
C GLU A 201 -3.57 -6.87 -12.31
N ASN A 202 -4.70 -7.31 -11.79
CA ASN A 202 -5.22 -6.76 -10.55
C ASN A 202 -4.77 -7.59 -9.33
N ARG A 203 -5.00 -7.08 -8.13
CA ARG A 203 -4.63 -7.73 -6.87
C ARG A 203 -5.30 -9.09 -6.62
N ASN A 204 -6.32 -9.45 -7.38
CA ASN A 204 -7.04 -10.72 -7.27
C ASN A 204 -6.56 -11.74 -8.31
N GLY A 205 -5.46 -11.44 -9.03
CA GLY A 205 -4.88 -12.30 -10.06
C GLY A 205 -5.68 -12.33 -11.38
N LEU A 206 -6.64 -11.39 -11.58
CA LEU A 206 -7.26 -11.24 -12.90
C LEU A 206 -6.26 -10.61 -13.84
N ARG A 207 -6.15 -11.17 -15.04
CA ARG A 207 -5.21 -10.74 -16.07
C ARG A 207 -5.94 -10.43 -17.37
N SER A 208 -5.45 -9.41 -18.06
CA SER A 208 -5.82 -9.07 -19.44
C SER A 208 -4.55 -8.74 -20.20
N GLU A 209 -4.41 -9.25 -21.40
CA GLU A 209 -3.18 -9.18 -22.21
C GLU A 209 -3.43 -8.42 -23.51
N TYR A 210 -2.49 -7.54 -23.86
CA TYR A 210 -2.59 -6.69 -25.03
C TYR A 210 -1.30 -6.76 -25.84
N PRO A 211 -1.36 -7.05 -27.16
CA PRO A 211 -0.17 -7.12 -27.99
C PRO A 211 0.51 -5.76 -28.11
N VAL A 212 1.84 -5.75 -28.04
CA VAL A 212 2.67 -4.55 -28.08
C VAL A 212 3.35 -4.43 -29.44
N SER A 213 3.28 -3.26 -30.06
CA SER A 213 4.08 -2.90 -31.23
C SER A 213 5.42 -2.32 -30.79
N ARG A 214 6.52 -2.77 -31.41
CA ARG A 214 7.89 -2.35 -31.07
C ARG A 214 8.56 -1.69 -32.27
N SER A 215 9.34 -0.63 -31.99
CA SER A 215 10.19 0.03 -32.97
C SER A 215 11.51 0.43 -32.30
N GLY A 216 12.59 -0.30 -32.59
CA GLY A 216 13.86 -0.14 -31.88
C GLY A 216 13.67 -0.38 -30.36
N ASP A 217 14.10 0.58 -29.54
CA ASP A 217 13.96 0.55 -28.07
C ASP A 217 12.61 1.13 -27.58
N THR A 218 11.70 1.49 -28.48
CA THR A 218 10.38 2.00 -28.10
C THR A 218 9.29 0.97 -28.27
N TRP A 219 8.26 1.08 -27.44
CA TRP A 219 7.06 0.26 -27.51
C TRP A 219 5.79 1.09 -27.46
N GLU A 220 4.77 0.60 -28.10
CA GLU A 220 3.43 1.19 -28.11
C GLU A 220 2.38 0.09 -27.99
N VAL A 221 1.33 0.37 -27.21
CA VAL A 221 0.16 -0.46 -27.11
C VAL A 221 -1.10 0.39 -27.06
N THR A 222 -2.13 -0.03 -27.77
CA THR A 222 -3.47 0.54 -27.64
C THR A 222 -4.36 -0.46 -26.90
N LEU A 223 -4.87 -0.02 -25.74
CA LEU A 223 -5.85 -0.74 -24.95
C LEU A 223 -7.24 -0.34 -25.48
N PRO A 224 -7.96 -1.21 -26.22
CA PRO A 224 -9.25 -0.85 -26.77
C PRO A 224 -10.28 -0.65 -25.66
N ALA A 225 -11.22 0.30 -25.83
CA ALA A 225 -12.33 0.48 -24.91
C ALA A 225 -13.19 -0.78 -24.85
N SER A 226 -13.52 -1.35 -26.02
CA SER A 226 -14.13 -2.67 -26.18
C SER A 226 -13.46 -3.35 -27.37
N ASP A 227 -13.38 -4.67 -27.37
CA ASP A 227 -13.04 -5.40 -28.57
C ASP A 227 -14.22 -5.44 -29.57
N GLU A 228 -14.03 -6.02 -30.76
CA GLU A 228 -15.10 -6.16 -31.76
C GLU A 228 -16.25 -7.05 -31.26
N ALA A 229 -15.97 -7.99 -30.34
CA ALA A 229 -16.97 -8.81 -29.65
C ALA A 229 -17.55 -8.13 -28.40
N GLY A 230 -16.99 -6.99 -27.96
CA GLY A 230 -17.43 -6.22 -26.82
C GLY A 230 -17.07 -6.80 -25.46
N THR A 231 -16.14 -7.76 -25.39
CA THR A 231 -15.84 -8.52 -24.18
C THR A 231 -14.47 -8.28 -23.56
N ASP A 232 -13.45 -8.01 -24.36
CA ASP A 232 -12.05 -7.95 -23.89
C ASP A 232 -11.47 -6.54 -23.78
N GLY A 233 -12.29 -5.50 -23.96
CA GLY A 233 -11.85 -4.12 -23.82
C GLY A 233 -11.68 -3.68 -22.37
N ILE A 234 -10.92 -2.60 -22.15
CA ILE A 234 -10.63 -2.09 -20.81
C ILE A 234 -11.88 -1.60 -20.05
N THR A 235 -12.99 -1.32 -20.72
CA THR A 235 -14.26 -0.96 -20.06
C THR A 235 -14.91 -2.12 -19.30
N HIS A 236 -14.51 -3.37 -19.59
CA HIS A 236 -14.95 -4.55 -18.85
C HIS A 236 -14.05 -4.92 -17.66
N LEU A 237 -12.93 -4.20 -17.47
CA LEU A 237 -12.07 -4.42 -16.32
C LEU A 237 -12.84 -4.14 -15.03
N VAL A 238 -12.67 -5.02 -14.07
CA VAL A 238 -13.21 -4.83 -12.73
C VAL A 238 -12.62 -3.55 -12.12
N ALA A 239 -13.46 -2.77 -11.46
CA ALA A 239 -13.04 -1.55 -10.78
C ALA A 239 -11.84 -1.76 -9.85
N GLY A 240 -10.93 -0.81 -9.81
CA GLY A 240 -9.76 -0.82 -8.93
C GLY A 240 -8.44 -0.64 -9.66
N ARG A 241 -7.37 -1.14 -9.04
CA ARG A 241 -5.99 -0.98 -9.53
C ARG A 241 -5.55 -2.18 -10.35
N TRP A 242 -5.00 -1.90 -11.54
CA TRP A 242 -4.42 -2.86 -12.44
C TRP A 242 -2.96 -2.52 -12.66
N SER A 243 -2.05 -3.37 -12.23
CA SER A 243 -0.61 -3.22 -12.45
C SER A 243 -0.29 -3.42 -13.93
N LEU A 244 0.61 -2.63 -14.49
CA LEU A 244 1.13 -2.79 -15.84
C LEU A 244 2.41 -3.64 -15.76
N LEU A 245 2.42 -4.78 -16.41
CA LEU A 245 3.51 -5.74 -16.41
C LEU A 245 3.92 -6.09 -17.85
N SER A 246 5.17 -6.46 -18.05
CA SER A 246 5.65 -7.13 -19.27
C SER A 246 5.23 -8.60 -19.33
N ALA A 247 5.50 -9.28 -20.42
CA ALA A 247 5.15 -10.69 -20.63
C ALA A 247 5.74 -11.62 -19.55
N ASP A 248 6.94 -11.36 -19.08
CA ASP A 248 7.67 -12.07 -18.03
C ASP A 248 7.25 -11.67 -16.59
N GLY A 249 6.29 -10.73 -16.47
CA GLY A 249 5.79 -10.26 -15.18
C GLY A 249 6.56 -9.08 -14.58
N ALA A 250 7.59 -8.56 -15.26
CA ALA A 250 8.31 -7.39 -14.78
C ALA A 250 7.42 -6.12 -14.81
N PRO A 251 7.40 -5.32 -13.73
CA PRO A 251 6.55 -4.13 -13.69
C PRO A 251 7.05 -3.04 -14.63
N VAL A 252 6.12 -2.43 -15.36
CA VAL A 252 6.39 -1.22 -16.16
C VAL A 252 6.58 -0.04 -15.22
N HIS A 253 7.65 0.72 -15.40
CA HIS A 253 7.96 1.92 -14.63
C HIS A 253 7.47 3.17 -15.35
N VAL A 254 7.17 4.22 -14.62
CA VAL A 254 6.87 5.55 -15.18
C VAL A 254 8.15 6.38 -15.19
N ALA A 255 8.52 6.92 -16.34
CA ALA A 255 9.66 7.83 -16.44
C ALA A 255 9.48 9.05 -15.54
N GLU A 256 10.57 9.60 -14.99
CA GLU A 256 10.51 10.69 -14.02
C GLU A 256 9.81 11.93 -14.56
N ALA A 257 10.18 12.36 -15.75
CA ALA A 257 9.56 13.52 -16.40
C ALA A 257 8.04 13.34 -16.58
N THR A 258 7.61 12.10 -16.81
CA THR A 258 6.20 11.73 -16.94
C THR A 258 5.53 11.71 -15.57
N ARG A 259 6.20 11.16 -14.56
CA ARG A 259 5.73 11.11 -13.18
C ARG A 259 5.53 12.49 -12.57
N ALA A 260 6.41 13.44 -12.90
CA ALA A 260 6.26 14.83 -12.47
C ALA A 260 4.98 15.50 -12.98
N ARG A 261 4.44 15.04 -14.12
CA ARG A 261 3.15 15.50 -14.66
C ARG A 261 1.93 14.85 -14.00
N MET A 262 2.12 13.77 -13.23
CA MET A 262 1.04 13.05 -12.54
C MET A 262 0.60 13.71 -11.22
N ILE A 263 1.01 14.95 -10.93
CA ILE A 263 0.66 15.68 -9.70
C ILE A 263 -0.85 15.86 -9.57
N ASP A 264 -1.52 16.16 -10.69
CA ASP A 264 -2.99 16.14 -10.78
C ASP A 264 -3.38 15.06 -11.80
N PRO A 265 -3.91 13.94 -11.31
CA PRO A 265 -4.17 12.81 -12.17
C PRO A 265 -5.27 13.10 -13.16
N GLU A 266 -4.92 13.16 -14.42
CA GLU A 266 -5.87 13.23 -15.52
C GLU A 266 -6.73 11.97 -15.53
N TRP A 267 -8.03 12.18 -15.30
CA TRP A 267 -9.04 11.17 -15.50
C TRP A 267 -9.64 11.32 -16.89
N PHE A 268 -9.84 10.23 -17.56
CA PHE A 268 -10.52 10.21 -18.85
C PHE A 268 -11.68 9.21 -18.80
N ASP A 269 -12.73 9.51 -19.53
CA ASP A 269 -13.92 8.69 -19.62
C ASP A 269 -13.92 7.92 -20.96
N LEU A 270 -14.14 6.62 -20.88
CA LEU A 270 -14.36 5.75 -22.02
C LEU A 270 -15.65 4.98 -21.77
N SER A 271 -16.70 5.30 -22.51
CA SER A 271 -18.00 4.60 -22.44
C SER A 271 -18.59 4.54 -21.01
N GLY A 272 -18.45 5.61 -20.23
CA GLY A 272 -18.99 5.70 -18.87
C GLY A 272 -18.11 5.07 -17.79
N VAL A 273 -16.93 4.60 -18.15
CA VAL A 273 -15.93 4.11 -17.19
C VAL A 273 -14.78 5.11 -17.12
N LYS A 274 -14.44 5.56 -15.93
CA LYS A 274 -13.31 6.46 -15.71
C LYS A 274 -12.02 5.70 -15.50
N PHE A 275 -10.98 6.16 -16.17
CA PHE A 275 -9.64 5.61 -16.09
C PHE A 275 -8.64 6.66 -15.67
N GLY A 276 -7.59 6.25 -14.99
CA GLY A 276 -6.45 7.11 -14.67
C GLY A 276 -5.16 6.33 -14.63
N VAL A 277 -4.16 6.77 -15.40
CA VAL A 277 -2.80 6.21 -15.31
C VAL A 277 -2.10 6.82 -14.12
N ARG A 278 -1.45 5.99 -13.31
CA ARG A 278 -0.83 6.35 -12.04
C ARG A 278 0.51 5.64 -11.88
N ALA A 279 1.30 6.11 -10.93
CA ALA A 279 2.48 5.39 -10.47
C ALA A 279 2.43 5.14 -8.96
N ARG A 280 3.01 4.04 -8.50
CA ARG A 280 3.24 3.74 -7.07
C ARG A 280 4.57 4.36 -6.62
N ARG A 281 4.83 4.30 -5.30
CA ARG A 281 6.19 4.43 -4.76
C ARG A 281 7.12 3.51 -5.58
N TYR A 282 8.29 3.88 -5.94
CA TYR A 282 9.18 3.16 -6.87
C TYR A 282 8.77 3.22 -8.35
N ALA A 283 7.96 4.21 -8.72
CA ALA A 283 7.59 4.51 -10.10
C ALA A 283 6.86 3.40 -10.89
N THR A 284 6.39 2.32 -10.28
CA THR A 284 5.63 1.28 -11.00
C THR A 284 4.27 1.81 -11.47
N ALA A 285 4.02 1.67 -12.78
CA ALA A 285 2.79 2.10 -13.42
C ALA A 285 1.59 1.21 -13.03
N TYR A 286 0.43 1.82 -12.89
CA TYR A 286 -0.84 1.11 -12.79
C TYR A 286 -1.99 1.90 -13.42
N LEU A 287 -2.99 1.19 -13.90
CA LEU A 287 -4.24 1.76 -14.38
C LEU A 287 -5.28 1.71 -13.26
N MET A 288 -5.91 2.85 -12.97
CA MET A 288 -7.11 2.91 -12.14
C MET A 288 -8.33 2.79 -13.02
N VAL A 289 -9.27 1.95 -12.63
CA VAL A 289 -10.54 1.73 -13.32
C VAL A 289 -11.69 2.06 -12.37
N ASP A 290 -12.57 2.97 -12.75
CA ASP A 290 -13.69 3.43 -11.94
C ASP A 290 -15.01 3.52 -12.73
N PRO A 291 -15.80 2.44 -12.77
CA PRO A 291 -17.12 2.46 -13.39
C PRO A 291 -18.14 3.32 -12.63
N ALA A 292 -17.94 3.57 -11.36
CA ALA A 292 -18.89 4.31 -10.51
C ALA A 292 -18.63 5.83 -10.47
N GLY A 293 -17.57 6.30 -11.10
CA GLY A 293 -17.29 7.73 -11.29
C GLY A 293 -16.42 8.40 -10.24
N ASP A 294 -16.32 7.92 -9.02
CA ASP A 294 -15.39 8.43 -8.02
C ASP A 294 -14.96 7.37 -7.00
N ILE A 295 -13.82 6.75 -7.21
CA ILE A 295 -13.24 5.76 -6.28
C ILE A 295 -12.43 6.43 -5.17
N ARG A 296 -12.26 7.74 -5.17
CA ARG A 296 -11.40 8.35 -4.16
C ARG A 296 -12.15 8.44 -2.84
N PRO A 297 -11.69 7.74 -1.79
CA PRO A 297 -12.09 8.18 -0.47
C PRO A 297 -11.68 9.65 -0.33
N PRO A 298 -12.49 10.46 0.35
CA PRO A 298 -12.14 11.86 0.59
C PRO A 298 -10.74 11.91 1.20
N GLY A 299 -9.91 12.85 0.73
CA GLY A 299 -8.60 13.12 1.34
C GLY A 299 -8.74 13.40 2.84
N LEU A 300 -7.63 13.48 3.56
CA LEU A 300 -7.66 13.66 5.02
C LEU A 300 -8.55 14.84 5.43
N HIS A 301 -8.48 15.97 4.73
CA HIS A 301 -9.32 17.14 5.02
C HIS A 301 -10.81 16.83 4.85
N GLY A 302 -11.22 16.27 3.72
CA GLY A 302 -12.61 15.88 3.47
C GLY A 302 -13.10 14.84 4.48
N ARG A 303 -12.23 13.89 4.87
CA ARG A 303 -12.55 12.91 5.91
C ARG A 303 -12.74 13.58 7.29
N LEU A 304 -11.87 14.52 7.65
CA LEU A 304 -12.02 15.29 8.90
C LEU A 304 -13.30 16.12 8.90
N GLU A 305 -13.66 16.70 7.77
CA GLU A 305 -14.94 17.42 7.63
C GLU A 305 -16.14 16.49 7.82
N ILE A 306 -16.10 15.30 7.22
CA ILE A 306 -17.15 14.29 7.41
C ILE A 306 -17.22 13.89 8.90
N ILE A 307 -16.11 13.58 9.54
CA ILE A 307 -16.03 13.16 10.93
C ILE A 307 -16.53 14.26 11.88
N ASN A 308 -16.14 15.51 11.63
CA ASN A 308 -16.43 16.61 12.55
C ASN A 308 -17.76 17.30 12.31
N THR A 309 -18.33 17.18 11.09
CA THR A 309 -19.54 17.95 10.71
C THR A 309 -20.70 17.04 10.30
N TYR A 310 -20.45 16.09 9.40
CA TYR A 310 -21.50 15.23 8.86
C TYR A 310 -21.86 14.09 9.83
N TYR A 311 -20.86 13.35 10.33
CA TYR A 311 -21.07 12.19 11.19
C TYR A 311 -21.85 12.51 12.48
N PRO A 312 -21.56 13.59 13.24
CA PRO A 312 -22.35 13.95 14.42
C PRO A 312 -23.81 14.21 14.10
N LYS A 313 -24.10 14.89 12.97
CA LYS A 313 -25.49 15.13 12.50
C LYS A 313 -26.21 13.83 12.13
N ARG A 314 -25.47 12.82 11.66
CA ARG A 314 -26.07 11.51 11.36
C ARG A 314 -26.32 10.70 12.63
N ARG A 315 -25.46 10.82 13.64
CA ARG A 315 -25.63 10.17 14.94
C ARG A 315 -26.85 10.66 15.71
N SER A 316 -27.33 11.88 15.50
CA SER A 316 -28.58 12.37 16.12
C SER A 316 -29.85 11.76 15.51
N LYS A 317 -29.77 11.05 14.37
CA LYS A 317 -30.92 10.40 13.74
C LYS A 317 -31.13 8.99 14.28
N ARG A 318 -32.37 8.46 14.17
CA ARG A 318 -32.69 7.08 14.58
C ARG A 318 -31.80 6.06 13.87
N THR A 319 -31.44 5.01 14.57
CA THR A 319 -30.85 3.81 13.99
C THR A 319 -31.81 3.14 13.00
N ARG A 320 -31.24 2.37 12.10
CA ARG A 320 -31.99 1.61 11.07
C ARG A 320 -31.82 0.11 11.34
N ARG A 321 -32.79 -0.69 10.89
CA ARG A 321 -32.66 -2.16 10.89
C ARG A 321 -31.65 -2.61 9.83
N LEU A 322 -30.40 -2.18 10.01
CA LEU A 322 -29.28 -2.37 9.12
C LEU A 322 -28.19 -3.16 9.87
N ILE A 323 -27.62 -4.18 9.23
CA ILE A 323 -26.40 -4.84 9.64
C ILE A 323 -25.26 -4.31 8.78
N LEU A 324 -24.25 -3.71 9.41
CA LEU A 324 -23.03 -3.26 8.75
C LEU A 324 -21.94 -4.30 8.97
N PHE A 325 -21.41 -4.85 7.88
CA PHE A 325 -20.28 -5.78 7.90
C PHE A 325 -19.01 -5.07 7.47
N GLU A 326 -17.97 -5.07 8.31
CA GLU A 326 -16.64 -4.56 7.95
C GLU A 326 -15.57 -5.64 8.14
N ASN A 327 -15.23 -6.35 7.07
CA ASN A 327 -14.27 -7.45 7.07
C ASN A 327 -12.90 -6.98 6.61
N TRP A 328 -11.86 -7.16 7.45
CA TRP A 328 -10.48 -6.77 7.14
C TRP A 328 -10.39 -5.33 6.61
N LYS A 329 -11.10 -4.39 7.26
CA LYS A 329 -11.18 -2.97 6.84
C LYS A 329 -11.66 -2.81 5.40
N GLY A 330 -12.63 -3.63 4.99
CA GLY A 330 -13.24 -3.58 3.67
C GLY A 330 -12.43 -4.24 2.56
N LYS A 331 -11.45 -5.08 2.88
CA LYS A 331 -10.56 -5.66 1.85
C LYS A 331 -11.18 -6.83 1.07
N GLN A 332 -12.11 -7.57 1.66
CA GLN A 332 -12.60 -8.81 1.06
C GLN A 332 -13.94 -9.29 1.65
N TYR A 333 -14.69 -10.06 0.87
CA TYR A 333 -15.87 -10.80 1.31
C TYR A 333 -15.46 -12.20 1.74
N SER A 334 -15.15 -12.39 3.01
CA SER A 334 -14.59 -13.67 3.51
C SER A 334 -14.79 -13.84 5.03
N ASP A 335 -14.11 -14.83 5.59
CA ASP A 335 -13.97 -15.06 7.01
C ASP A 335 -15.32 -15.31 7.74
N ASN A 336 -15.34 -15.10 9.05
CA ASN A 336 -16.51 -15.28 9.90
C ASN A 336 -17.72 -14.47 9.43
N LEU A 337 -17.46 -13.25 8.94
CA LEU A 337 -18.52 -12.34 8.50
C LEU A 337 -19.26 -12.88 7.30
N ARG A 338 -18.54 -13.48 6.34
CA ARG A 338 -19.15 -14.15 5.19
C ARG A 338 -20.04 -15.31 5.63
N ALA A 339 -19.56 -16.15 6.53
CA ALA A 339 -20.33 -17.29 7.02
C ALA A 339 -21.63 -16.82 7.72
N ILE A 340 -21.56 -15.74 8.51
CA ILE A 340 -22.73 -15.13 9.16
C ILE A 340 -23.69 -14.57 8.10
N ASP A 341 -23.22 -13.85 7.09
CA ASP A 341 -24.09 -13.29 6.03
C ASP A 341 -24.75 -14.39 5.21
N GLU A 342 -23.99 -15.44 4.82
CA GLU A 342 -24.53 -16.62 4.10
C GLU A 342 -25.62 -17.33 4.93
N GLU A 343 -25.41 -17.47 6.24
CA GLU A 343 -26.40 -18.09 7.13
C GLU A 343 -27.66 -17.23 7.29
N LEU A 344 -27.49 -15.91 7.43
CA LEU A 344 -28.63 -14.99 7.46
C LEU A 344 -29.44 -15.04 6.16
N ARG A 345 -28.79 -15.19 5.01
CA ARG A 345 -29.43 -15.39 3.71
C ARG A 345 -30.19 -16.73 3.66
N ARG A 346 -29.57 -17.80 4.10
CA ARG A 346 -30.18 -19.13 4.18
C ARG A 346 -31.45 -19.12 5.06
N ARG A 347 -31.43 -18.36 6.16
CA ARG A 347 -32.59 -18.15 7.05
C ARG A 347 -33.60 -17.14 6.50
N ARG A 348 -33.39 -16.58 5.31
CA ARG A 348 -34.24 -15.55 4.70
C ARG A 348 -34.43 -14.32 5.62
N ASP A 349 -33.38 -13.96 6.37
CA ASP A 349 -33.42 -12.77 7.21
C ASP A 349 -33.65 -11.51 6.37
N ARG A 350 -34.63 -10.69 6.77
CA ARG A 350 -35.09 -9.51 6.00
C ARG A 350 -34.39 -8.22 6.38
N ARG A 351 -33.44 -8.27 7.32
CA ARG A 351 -32.67 -7.06 7.68
C ARG A 351 -31.78 -6.67 6.52
N LYS A 352 -31.72 -5.36 6.27
CA LYS A 352 -30.79 -4.84 5.28
C LYS A 352 -29.36 -5.16 5.72
N ARG A 353 -28.53 -5.64 4.79
CA ARG A 353 -27.11 -5.93 5.00
C ARG A 353 -26.30 -5.02 4.10
N LEU A 354 -25.27 -4.39 4.65
CA LEU A 354 -24.39 -3.49 3.94
C LEU A 354 -22.94 -3.89 4.24
N TRP A 355 -22.17 -4.12 3.21
CA TRP A 355 -20.77 -4.50 3.32
C TRP A 355 -19.87 -3.32 3.02
N VAL A 356 -18.93 -3.07 3.93
CA VAL A 356 -17.87 -2.09 3.72
C VAL A 356 -16.87 -2.64 2.72
N VAL A 357 -16.57 -1.87 1.69
CA VAL A 357 -15.51 -2.17 0.71
C VAL A 357 -14.47 -1.06 0.72
N ARG A 358 -13.20 -1.43 0.64
CA ARG A 358 -12.11 -0.46 0.57
C ARG A 358 -12.07 0.27 -0.76
N ASP A 359 -12.39 -0.44 -1.81
CA ASP A 359 -12.52 0.02 -3.19
C ASP A 359 -13.43 -0.95 -3.98
N HIS A 360 -13.83 -0.57 -5.16
CA HIS A 360 -14.75 -1.35 -5.98
C HIS A 360 -14.14 -2.62 -6.62
N SER A 361 -12.85 -2.90 -6.40
CA SER A 361 -12.22 -4.15 -6.82
C SER A 361 -12.55 -5.36 -5.93
N VAL A 362 -13.21 -5.12 -4.79
CA VAL A 362 -13.64 -6.21 -3.91
C VAL A 362 -14.79 -6.96 -4.56
N ARG A 363 -14.56 -8.24 -4.88
CA ARG A 363 -15.61 -9.10 -5.45
C ARG A 363 -16.67 -9.38 -4.40
N MET A 364 -17.89 -8.97 -4.70
CA MET A 364 -19.05 -9.24 -3.87
C MET A 364 -20.02 -10.15 -4.61
N PRO A 365 -20.75 -11.03 -3.90
CA PRO A 365 -21.82 -11.81 -4.51
C PRO A 365 -22.92 -10.90 -5.06
N ALA A 366 -23.63 -11.37 -6.09
CA ALA A 366 -24.77 -10.64 -6.63
C ALA A 366 -25.81 -10.35 -5.53
N GLY A 367 -26.39 -9.15 -5.58
CA GLY A 367 -27.41 -8.69 -4.62
C GLY A 367 -26.87 -8.35 -3.21
N VAL A 368 -25.55 -8.17 -3.05
CA VAL A 368 -24.96 -7.61 -1.83
C VAL A 368 -24.78 -6.10 -1.99
N ASP A 369 -25.43 -5.34 -1.15
CA ASP A 369 -25.21 -3.88 -1.09
C ASP A 369 -23.85 -3.59 -0.49
N THR A 370 -23.14 -2.62 -1.08
CA THR A 370 -21.80 -2.20 -0.61
C THR A 370 -21.77 -0.71 -0.28
N VAL A 371 -20.79 -0.34 0.56
CA VAL A 371 -20.48 1.05 0.86
C VAL A 371 -18.96 1.24 0.87
N LEU A 372 -18.50 2.29 0.22
CA LEU A 372 -17.08 2.62 0.18
C LEU A 372 -16.60 3.12 1.54
N ARG A 373 -15.57 2.49 2.08
CA ARG A 373 -14.97 2.89 3.35
C ARG A 373 -14.51 4.36 3.31
N PHE A 374 -14.79 5.11 4.36
CA PHE A 374 -14.51 6.53 4.52
C PHE A 374 -15.39 7.48 3.67
N SER A 375 -16.35 6.98 2.92
CA SER A 375 -17.35 7.83 2.26
C SER A 375 -18.35 8.42 3.26
N PRO A 376 -19.09 9.47 2.90
CA PRO A 376 -20.19 9.96 3.74
C PRO A 376 -21.23 8.88 4.07
N GLU A 377 -21.52 7.98 3.12
CA GLU A 377 -22.44 6.85 3.28
C GLU A 377 -21.93 5.83 4.30
N TYR A 378 -20.61 5.60 4.35
CA TYR A 378 -19.96 4.76 5.36
C TYR A 378 -20.18 5.35 6.76
N TYR A 379 -19.95 6.63 6.93
CA TYR A 379 -20.17 7.29 8.22
C TYR A 379 -21.67 7.39 8.58
N ASP A 380 -22.59 7.52 7.59
CA ASP A 380 -24.02 7.37 7.86
C ASP A 380 -24.36 5.96 8.34
N ALA A 381 -23.78 4.94 7.71
CA ALA A 381 -23.97 3.55 8.11
C ALA A 381 -23.41 3.27 9.52
N LEU A 382 -22.21 3.73 9.84
CA LEU A 382 -21.63 3.65 11.20
C LEU A 382 -22.53 4.34 12.24
N ALA A 383 -23.06 5.52 11.92
CA ALA A 383 -23.94 6.27 12.82
C ALA A 383 -25.28 5.58 13.07
N ARG A 384 -25.80 4.81 12.10
CA ARG A 384 -27.21 4.40 12.08
C ARG A 384 -27.45 2.91 11.93
N ALA A 385 -26.44 2.08 11.67
CA ALA A 385 -26.61 0.63 11.70
C ALA A 385 -26.94 0.19 13.13
N ARG A 386 -27.99 -0.63 13.29
CA ARG A 386 -28.34 -1.21 14.58
C ARG A 386 -27.38 -2.32 14.98
N TRP A 387 -26.84 -3.03 13.99
CA TRP A 387 -25.88 -4.11 14.22
C TRP A 387 -24.62 -3.87 13.41
N ILE A 388 -23.49 -3.98 14.05
CA ILE A 388 -22.18 -3.87 13.44
C ILE A 388 -21.45 -5.17 13.68
N VAL A 389 -20.87 -5.74 12.63
CA VAL A 389 -20.10 -7.00 12.68
C VAL A 389 -18.74 -6.75 12.06
N SER A 390 -17.68 -6.98 12.82
CA SER A 390 -16.31 -6.83 12.32
C SER A 390 -15.39 -7.93 12.83
N ASN A 391 -14.31 -8.21 12.11
CA ASN A 391 -13.21 -9.08 12.55
C ASN A 391 -11.88 -8.33 12.76
N ASP A 392 -11.87 -7.02 12.56
CA ASP A 392 -10.73 -6.11 12.76
C ASP A 392 -11.25 -4.83 13.45
N SER A 393 -10.38 -3.89 13.77
CA SER A 393 -10.78 -2.60 14.31
C SER A 393 -11.55 -1.77 13.28
N ILE A 394 -12.63 -1.14 13.71
CA ILE A 394 -13.39 -0.15 12.94
C ILE A 394 -12.63 1.18 12.93
N ASP A 395 -13.09 2.14 12.14
CA ASP A 395 -12.53 3.49 12.13
C ASP A 395 -12.47 4.09 13.54
N ALA A 396 -11.32 4.69 13.89
CA ALA A 396 -11.10 5.23 15.24
C ALA A 396 -12.11 6.34 15.63
N SER A 397 -12.69 7.02 14.65
CA SER A 397 -13.72 8.05 14.89
C SER A 397 -15.11 7.47 15.23
N TYR A 398 -15.28 6.15 15.12
CA TYR A 398 -16.54 5.52 15.48
C TYR A 398 -16.82 5.65 16.97
N VAL A 399 -17.96 6.25 17.28
CA VAL A 399 -18.52 6.36 18.64
C VAL A 399 -19.79 5.55 18.69
N LYS A 400 -19.75 4.44 19.43
CA LYS A 400 -20.91 3.54 19.60
C LYS A 400 -22.06 4.25 20.32
N ARG A 401 -23.28 3.91 19.96
CA ARG A 401 -24.50 4.35 20.62
C ARG A 401 -25.08 3.20 21.44
N ASP A 402 -25.88 3.51 22.45
CA ASP A 402 -26.51 2.52 23.33
C ASP A 402 -27.51 1.62 22.59
N ASP A 403 -28.14 2.14 21.52
CA ASP A 403 -29.06 1.38 20.67
C ASP A 403 -28.39 0.63 19.51
N GLN A 404 -27.05 0.54 19.52
CA GLN A 404 -26.26 -0.27 18.59
C GLN A 404 -25.68 -1.50 19.28
N THR A 405 -25.63 -2.62 18.56
CA THR A 405 -24.96 -3.84 18.98
C THR A 405 -23.72 -4.08 18.12
N TYR A 406 -22.55 -4.23 18.74
CA TYR A 406 -21.30 -4.51 18.05
C TYR A 406 -20.82 -5.92 18.37
N LEU A 407 -20.87 -6.80 17.38
CA LEU A 407 -20.29 -8.14 17.40
C LEU A 407 -18.88 -8.10 16.79
N GLN A 408 -17.88 -8.35 17.61
CA GLN A 408 -16.51 -8.62 17.16
C GLN A 408 -16.35 -10.12 16.97
N THR A 409 -15.94 -10.56 15.79
CA THR A 409 -15.74 -12.00 15.53
C THR A 409 -14.31 -12.43 15.73
N TRP A 410 -13.38 -11.48 15.82
CA TRP A 410 -11.95 -11.76 15.79
C TRP A 410 -11.59 -12.61 14.55
N HIS A 411 -10.37 -13.16 14.51
CA HIS A 411 -9.90 -13.81 13.28
C HIS A 411 -8.89 -14.94 13.49
N GLY A 412 -8.55 -15.30 14.74
CA GLY A 412 -7.60 -16.39 15.00
C GLY A 412 -7.51 -16.77 16.47
N THR A 413 -6.99 -17.97 16.71
CA THR A 413 -6.62 -18.43 18.05
C THR A 413 -5.39 -17.64 18.52
N PRO A 414 -5.41 -17.04 19.71
CA PRO A 414 -4.31 -16.24 20.22
C PRO A 414 -3.14 -17.13 20.69
N LEU A 415 -2.28 -17.54 19.77
CA LEU A 415 -1.05 -18.30 20.07
C LEU A 415 0.13 -17.38 20.42
N LYS A 416 0.11 -16.14 19.95
CA LYS A 416 1.05 -15.08 20.34
C LYS A 416 0.43 -14.19 21.38
N LYS A 417 1.23 -13.49 22.17
CA LYS A 417 0.76 -12.41 23.05
C LYS A 417 0.05 -11.36 22.22
N VAL A 418 -1.18 -11.00 22.61
CA VAL A 418 -2.04 -10.03 21.93
C VAL A 418 -2.60 -9.03 22.91
N GLY A 419 -3.03 -7.87 22.43
CA GLY A 419 -3.67 -6.85 23.26
C GLY A 419 -2.83 -6.45 24.47
N GLN A 420 -3.42 -6.48 25.66
CA GLN A 420 -2.79 -6.07 26.92
C GLN A 420 -1.70 -7.04 27.42
N ASP A 421 -1.63 -8.26 26.88
CA ASP A 421 -0.57 -9.22 27.22
C ASP A 421 0.76 -8.94 26.51
N ILE A 422 0.82 -7.94 25.63
CA ILE A 422 2.06 -7.55 24.92
C ILE A 422 2.92 -6.71 25.87
N GLU A 423 4.07 -7.25 26.27
CA GLU A 423 5.01 -6.58 27.20
C GLU A 423 5.89 -5.54 26.50
N LYS A 424 6.33 -5.82 25.27
CA LYS A 424 7.18 -4.92 24.48
C LYS A 424 6.57 -4.73 23.10
N VAL A 425 6.23 -3.51 22.78
CA VAL A 425 5.67 -3.15 21.47
C VAL A 425 6.80 -2.63 20.59
N ASN A 426 7.61 -3.55 20.03
CA ASN A 426 8.80 -3.16 19.24
C ASN A 426 8.45 -2.48 17.91
N PHE A 427 7.26 -2.74 17.34
CA PHE A 427 6.86 -2.27 16.00
C PHE A 427 5.47 -1.63 15.94
N ALA A 428 4.74 -1.58 17.06
CA ALA A 428 3.45 -0.92 17.08
C ALA A 428 3.62 0.60 17.20
N ARG A 429 2.70 1.34 16.59
CA ARG A 429 2.64 2.79 16.75
C ARG A 429 2.49 3.14 18.22
N LYS A 430 3.14 4.22 18.65
CA LYS A 430 2.92 4.81 19.99
C LYS A 430 1.40 4.95 20.23
N GLY A 431 0.91 4.46 21.37
CA GLY A 431 -0.52 4.46 21.68
C GLY A 431 -1.30 3.23 21.18
N TYR A 432 -0.62 2.15 20.76
CA TYR A 432 -1.31 0.94 20.30
C TYR A 432 -2.22 0.32 21.36
N LEU A 433 -1.72 0.17 22.59
CA LEU A 433 -2.49 -0.47 23.67
C LEU A 433 -3.71 0.36 24.06
N GLU A 434 -3.57 1.68 24.14
CA GLU A 434 -4.67 2.60 24.40
C GLU A 434 -5.72 2.57 23.27
N SER A 435 -5.26 2.54 22.02
CA SER A 435 -6.14 2.41 20.86
C SER A 435 -6.89 1.09 20.86
N PHE A 436 -6.22 0.00 21.24
CA PHE A 436 -6.81 -1.32 21.34
C PHE A 436 -7.85 -1.39 22.46
N ALA A 437 -7.54 -0.87 23.66
CA ALA A 437 -8.46 -0.80 24.79
C ALA A 437 -9.71 0.05 24.44
N SER A 438 -9.51 1.18 23.77
CA SER A 438 -10.62 2.01 23.27
C SER A 438 -11.50 1.28 22.25
N GLU A 439 -10.95 0.40 21.46
CA GLU A 439 -11.71 -0.40 20.50
C GLU A 439 -12.48 -1.53 21.19
N SER A 440 -11.83 -2.30 22.06
CA SER A 440 -12.48 -3.42 22.76
C SER A 440 -13.61 -2.96 23.69
N ALA A 441 -13.52 -1.77 24.25
CA ALA A 441 -14.58 -1.16 25.06
C ALA A 441 -15.90 -0.89 24.29
N LYS A 442 -15.88 -0.92 22.98
CA LYS A 442 -17.08 -0.73 22.13
C LYS A 442 -17.83 -2.03 21.84
N TRP A 443 -17.21 -3.19 22.08
CA TRP A 443 -17.81 -4.47 21.75
C TRP A 443 -18.92 -4.84 22.76
N ASP A 444 -20.01 -5.40 22.27
CA ASP A 444 -21.02 -6.04 23.10
C ASP A 444 -20.82 -7.54 23.18
N TYR A 445 -20.32 -8.13 22.08
CA TYR A 445 -20.04 -9.56 21.97
C TYR A 445 -18.73 -9.81 21.25
N LEU A 446 -18.03 -10.84 21.70
CA LEU A 446 -16.81 -11.35 21.09
C LEU A 446 -16.95 -12.84 20.81
N VAL A 447 -16.71 -13.28 19.57
CA VAL A 447 -16.70 -14.70 19.23
C VAL A 447 -15.37 -15.34 19.61
N SER A 448 -15.42 -16.44 20.35
CA SER A 448 -14.26 -17.27 20.67
C SER A 448 -14.35 -18.64 20.02
N PRO A 449 -13.22 -19.17 19.49
CA PRO A 449 -13.22 -20.47 18.84
C PRO A 449 -13.26 -21.67 19.82
N ASN A 450 -12.85 -21.48 21.06
CA ASN A 450 -12.78 -22.54 22.09
C ASN A 450 -12.52 -21.96 23.48
N ALA A 451 -12.59 -22.80 24.51
CA ALA A 451 -12.38 -22.41 25.92
C ALA A 451 -10.99 -21.81 26.16
N TYR A 452 -9.94 -22.40 25.58
CA TYR A 452 -8.57 -21.88 25.67
C TYR A 452 -8.48 -20.41 25.20
N SER A 453 -9.08 -20.10 24.06
CA SER A 453 -9.11 -18.75 23.51
C SER A 453 -9.97 -17.81 24.37
N THR A 454 -11.05 -18.30 24.94
CA THR A 454 -11.96 -17.51 25.79
C THR A 454 -11.21 -16.91 26.99
N ASP A 455 -10.42 -17.70 27.67
CA ASP A 455 -9.67 -17.25 28.86
C ASP A 455 -8.60 -16.20 28.49
N ILE A 456 -7.89 -16.45 27.40
CA ILE A 456 -6.86 -15.52 26.90
C ILE A 456 -7.51 -14.22 26.43
N MET A 457 -8.55 -14.31 25.61
CA MET A 457 -9.22 -13.14 25.03
C MET A 457 -9.87 -12.26 26.10
N SER A 458 -10.47 -12.86 27.13
CA SER A 458 -11.03 -12.10 28.25
C SER A 458 -9.97 -11.21 28.89
N ARG A 459 -8.81 -11.76 29.23
CA ARG A 459 -7.71 -11.04 29.85
C ARG A 459 -7.04 -10.07 28.87
N ALA A 460 -6.60 -10.58 27.72
CA ALA A 460 -5.80 -9.82 26.76
C ALA A 460 -6.57 -8.64 26.13
N PHE A 461 -7.88 -8.75 26.01
CA PHE A 461 -8.73 -7.71 25.42
C PHE A 461 -9.45 -6.86 26.46
N GLY A 462 -9.34 -7.22 27.74
CA GLY A 462 -9.99 -6.50 28.83
C GLY A 462 -11.51 -6.57 28.77
N VAL A 463 -12.07 -7.69 28.29
CA VAL A 463 -13.51 -7.88 28.14
C VAL A 463 -14.06 -8.90 29.13
N SER A 464 -15.29 -8.71 29.60
CA SER A 464 -15.95 -9.66 30.47
C SER A 464 -16.21 -10.99 29.77
N GLN A 465 -16.02 -12.11 30.46
CA GLN A 465 -16.33 -13.44 29.92
C GLN A 465 -17.79 -13.57 29.47
N ASN A 466 -18.72 -12.85 30.10
CA ASN A 466 -20.15 -12.84 29.73
C ASN A 466 -20.39 -12.26 28.32
N MET A 467 -19.44 -11.49 27.79
CA MET A 467 -19.50 -10.96 26.42
C MET A 467 -18.98 -11.96 25.39
N ILE A 468 -18.29 -13.01 25.84
CA ILE A 468 -17.62 -13.95 24.94
C ILE A 468 -18.56 -15.09 24.58
N ILE A 469 -18.81 -15.25 23.28
CA ILE A 469 -19.62 -16.32 22.70
C ILE A 469 -18.67 -17.45 22.25
N ASN A 470 -18.56 -18.50 23.08
CA ASN A 470 -17.71 -19.65 22.79
C ASN A 470 -18.47 -20.68 21.93
N THR A 471 -18.58 -20.43 20.65
CA THR A 471 -19.32 -21.27 19.69
C THR A 471 -18.48 -21.78 18.53
N GLY A 472 -17.19 -21.54 18.54
CA GLY A 472 -16.36 -21.74 17.37
C GLY A 472 -16.42 -20.56 16.38
N TYR A 473 -15.55 -20.57 15.40
CA TYR A 473 -15.59 -19.55 14.34
C TYR A 473 -16.57 -19.97 13.24
N PRO A 474 -17.54 -19.10 12.88
CA PRO A 474 -18.53 -19.40 11.84
C PRO A 474 -17.91 -19.83 10.48
N ARG A 475 -16.74 -19.31 10.14
CA ARG A 475 -16.04 -19.72 8.90
C ARG A 475 -15.70 -21.21 8.85
N ASN A 476 -15.58 -21.87 9.99
CA ASN A 476 -15.24 -23.30 10.09
C ASN A 476 -16.46 -24.21 9.88
N ASP A 477 -17.68 -23.68 9.87
CA ASP A 477 -18.91 -24.46 9.64
C ASP A 477 -18.91 -25.12 8.25
N VAL A 478 -18.10 -24.61 7.32
CA VAL A 478 -17.89 -25.22 6.00
C VAL A 478 -17.44 -26.67 6.09
N PHE A 479 -16.69 -27.06 7.12
CA PHE A 479 -16.22 -28.44 7.32
C PHE A 479 -17.33 -29.42 7.70
N TYR A 480 -18.44 -28.90 8.20
CA TYR A 480 -19.63 -29.67 8.59
C TYR A 480 -20.79 -29.51 7.58
N SER A 481 -20.57 -28.72 6.52
CA SER A 481 -21.59 -28.49 5.49
C SER A 481 -21.86 -29.74 4.68
N PRO A 482 -23.13 -30.04 4.34
CA PRO A 482 -23.46 -31.11 3.36
C PRO A 482 -22.79 -30.91 2.00
N THR A 483 -22.44 -29.67 1.63
CA THR A 483 -21.78 -29.34 0.37
C THR A 483 -20.26 -29.35 0.46
N ARG A 484 -19.69 -29.82 1.57
CA ARG A 484 -18.23 -29.81 1.82
C ARG A 484 -17.45 -30.46 0.67
N GLN A 485 -17.85 -31.68 0.26
CA GLN A 485 -17.13 -32.39 -0.79
C GLN A 485 -17.19 -31.65 -2.14
N ALA A 486 -18.35 -31.21 -2.56
CA ALA A 486 -18.50 -30.45 -3.80
C ALA A 486 -17.65 -29.14 -3.80
N ARG A 487 -17.57 -28.45 -2.65
CA ARG A 487 -16.69 -27.28 -2.52
C ARG A 487 -15.21 -27.63 -2.59
N ALA A 488 -14.81 -28.77 -2.01
CA ALA A 488 -13.45 -29.29 -2.09
C ALA A 488 -13.07 -29.61 -3.54
N ASP A 489 -13.96 -30.28 -4.28
CA ASP A 489 -13.74 -30.65 -5.68
C ASP A 489 -13.57 -29.42 -6.57
N VAL A 490 -14.41 -28.42 -6.40
CA VAL A 490 -14.29 -27.12 -7.11
C VAL A 490 -12.96 -26.42 -6.76
N THR A 491 -12.55 -26.47 -5.51
CA THR A 491 -11.27 -25.86 -5.07
C THR A 491 -10.08 -26.59 -5.67
N ARG A 492 -10.10 -27.93 -5.65
CA ARG A 492 -9.05 -28.76 -6.26
C ARG A 492 -8.94 -28.47 -7.76
N ALA A 493 -10.07 -28.44 -8.47
CA ALA A 493 -10.10 -28.13 -9.89
C ALA A 493 -9.49 -26.74 -10.20
N ARG A 494 -9.82 -25.71 -9.39
CA ARG A 494 -9.25 -24.36 -9.55
C ARG A 494 -7.73 -24.30 -9.31
N LEU A 495 -7.21 -25.16 -8.47
CA LEU A 495 -5.79 -25.27 -8.18
C LEU A 495 -5.05 -26.23 -9.14
N GLY A 496 -5.74 -26.81 -10.13
CA GLY A 496 -5.16 -27.79 -11.06
C GLY A 496 -4.75 -29.10 -10.39
N LEU A 497 -5.33 -29.43 -9.24
CA LEU A 497 -4.98 -30.63 -8.47
C LEU A 497 -5.80 -31.81 -8.93
N ARG A 498 -5.13 -32.96 -9.19
CA ARG A 498 -5.81 -34.21 -9.49
C ARG A 498 -6.51 -34.78 -8.24
N PRO A 499 -7.58 -35.60 -8.41
CA PRO A 499 -8.31 -36.18 -7.28
C PRO A 499 -7.45 -37.03 -6.36
N ASP A 500 -6.44 -37.70 -6.92
CA ASP A 500 -5.53 -38.65 -6.24
C ASP A 500 -4.34 -37.97 -5.54
N GLN A 501 -4.13 -36.66 -5.76
CA GLN A 501 -3.01 -35.96 -5.17
C GLN A 501 -3.25 -35.63 -3.69
N SER A 502 -2.28 -35.96 -2.84
CA SER A 502 -2.19 -35.40 -1.50
C SER A 502 -1.72 -33.96 -1.56
N VAL A 503 -2.28 -33.11 -0.71
CA VAL A 503 -1.97 -31.68 -0.65
C VAL A 503 -1.38 -31.35 0.71
N ILE A 504 -0.18 -30.80 0.70
CA ILE A 504 0.46 -30.24 1.90
C ILE A 504 0.42 -28.74 1.77
N LEU A 505 -0.26 -28.07 2.69
CA LEU A 505 -0.28 -26.61 2.80
C LEU A 505 0.73 -26.15 3.85
N TYR A 506 1.80 -25.52 3.42
CA TYR A 506 2.71 -24.80 4.32
C TYR A 506 2.37 -23.31 4.32
N ALA A 507 1.83 -22.82 5.43
CA ALA A 507 1.39 -21.44 5.58
C ALA A 507 1.89 -20.87 6.92
N PRO A 508 3.22 -20.69 7.08
CA PRO A 508 3.81 -20.16 8.31
C PRO A 508 3.39 -18.70 8.52
N THR A 509 3.23 -18.33 9.77
CA THR A 509 3.11 -16.92 10.13
C THR A 509 4.49 -16.31 10.34
N TRP A 510 4.62 -15.02 10.04
CA TRP A 510 5.82 -14.26 10.36
C TRP A 510 6.04 -14.22 11.89
N ARG A 511 7.27 -13.98 12.31
CA ARG A 511 7.65 -13.93 13.72
C ARG A 511 7.95 -12.49 14.11
N ASP A 512 7.19 -11.94 15.04
CA ASP A 512 7.26 -10.52 15.44
C ASP A 512 8.53 -10.17 16.22
N ASP A 513 9.28 -11.17 16.69
CA ASP A 513 10.49 -11.05 17.52
C ASP A 513 11.80 -11.34 16.77
N ARG A 514 11.72 -11.70 15.49
CA ARG A 514 12.88 -12.03 14.66
C ARG A 514 13.39 -10.80 13.93
N TYR A 515 14.13 -9.99 14.68
CA TYR A 515 14.86 -8.86 14.14
C TYR A 515 16.29 -8.95 14.62
N ASP A 516 17.24 -8.61 13.75
CA ASP A 516 18.61 -8.44 14.15
C ASP A 516 18.82 -7.15 14.97
N ASP A 517 20.03 -6.96 15.49
CA ASP A 517 20.38 -5.78 16.30
C ASP A 517 20.24 -4.46 15.54
N ARG A 518 20.10 -4.52 14.22
CA ARG A 518 19.91 -3.38 13.30
C ARG A 518 18.44 -3.16 12.90
N GLY A 519 17.52 -3.96 13.45
CA GLY A 519 16.08 -3.84 13.21
C GLY A 519 15.60 -4.44 11.88
N ARG A 520 16.38 -5.33 11.24
CA ARG A 520 15.96 -6.09 10.06
C ARG A 520 15.18 -7.31 10.48
N TYR A 521 14.10 -7.59 9.76
CA TYR A 521 13.37 -8.83 9.92
C TYR A 521 14.19 -10.01 9.36
N LEU A 522 14.46 -10.98 10.20
CA LEU A 522 15.13 -12.22 9.81
C LEU A 522 14.08 -13.21 9.29
N PHE A 523 14.08 -13.42 8.00
CA PHE A 523 13.20 -14.40 7.37
C PHE A 523 13.87 -15.78 7.45
N ASP A 524 13.32 -16.64 8.29
CA ASP A 524 13.89 -17.98 8.55
C ASP A 524 12.98 -19.04 7.91
N LEU A 525 12.96 -19.03 6.58
CA LEU A 525 12.30 -20.08 5.82
C LEU A 525 13.36 -21.03 5.28
N LYS A 526 13.61 -22.11 6.02
CA LYS A 526 14.33 -23.26 5.48
C LYS A 526 13.29 -24.31 5.09
N LEU A 527 13.03 -24.43 3.80
CA LEU A 527 12.31 -25.55 3.21
C LEU A 527 13.27 -26.70 2.98
#